data_67a49527e83720612ddef068b3f23fe5
#
_entry.id   67a49527e83720612ddef068b3f23fe5
#
_cell.length_a   1.000
_cell.length_b   1.000
_cell.length_c   1.000
_cell.angle_alpha   90.00
_cell.angle_beta   90.00
_cell.angle_gamma   90.00
#
_symmetry.space_group_name_H-M   'P 1'
#
loop_
_entity.id
_entity.type
_entity.pdbx_description
1 polymer ?
#
loop_
_entity_poly.entity_id
_entity_poly.type
_entity_poly.pdbx_seq_one_letter_code
_entity_poly.pdbx_strand_id
1 'polypeptide(L)'
;AALGLFMITVREPKFAEEMRQQSKRLNLDETDEETSGKKRLSKGEKTSLILILASVALWYMGYDAVTSKYSVYVGKVLNLDYNSTLMIANIAAIVSYIPVGAAASKIGRKKTILGGVVMLASAFGVAAFLREGSSALLMNCMFALAGIGWATINVNSFPMVVEMCSGGEIGKFTGYYYTASMAAQVLTPYLSGLLMDKIGMTSLFPYATCFVALAFAAMLFVKHGDSRPQARSGIEALNYED
;
A
#
# COMPACT_ATOMS: atom_id res chain seq x y z
N ALA A 1 13.89 26.01 -0.18
CA ALA A 1 14.61 26.30 1.06
C ALA A 1 14.87 25.04 1.88
N ALA A 2 13.86 24.23 2.27
CA ALA A 2 14.03 23.02 3.11
C ALA A 2 14.93 21.95 2.48
N LEU A 3 14.78 21.67 1.19
CA LEU A 3 15.61 20.71 0.46
C LEU A 3 17.07 21.15 0.37
N GLY A 4 17.34 22.45 0.20
CA GLY A 4 18.69 23.00 0.21
C GLY A 4 19.34 22.89 1.59
N LEU A 5 18.58 23.15 2.66
CA LEU A 5 19.04 23.01 4.03
C LEU A 5 19.36 21.54 4.36
N PHE A 6 18.50 20.62 3.93
CA PHE A 6 18.71 19.17 4.08
C PHE A 6 19.99 18.69 3.38
N MET A 7 20.22 19.10 2.13
CA MET A 7 21.42 18.75 1.36
C MET A 7 22.74 19.28 1.98
N ILE A 8 22.65 20.43 2.67
CA ILE A 8 23.82 21.04 3.35
C ILE A 8 24.08 20.39 4.71
N THR A 9 23.01 20.02 5.44
CA THR A 9 23.10 19.50 6.81
C THR A 9 23.30 17.99 6.86
N VAL A 10 22.72 17.25 5.93
CA VAL A 10 22.81 15.77 5.90
C VAL A 10 23.89 15.33 4.94
N ARG A 11 25.04 14.95 5.48
CA ARG A 11 26.17 14.39 4.74
C ARG A 11 26.09 12.86 4.75
N GLU A 12 25.16 12.29 3.96
CA GLU A 12 24.97 10.83 3.84
C GLU A 12 26.27 10.02 3.69
N PRO A 13 27.28 10.44 2.87
CA PRO A 13 28.50 9.66 2.76
C PRO A 13 29.28 9.52 4.06
N LYS A 14 29.29 10.56 4.93
CA LYS A 14 29.96 10.49 6.23
C LYS A 14 29.24 9.55 7.19
N PHE A 15 27.92 9.65 7.28
CA PHE A 15 27.12 8.77 8.14
C PHE A 15 27.21 7.31 7.70
N ALA A 16 27.23 7.04 6.39
CA ALA A 16 27.40 5.69 5.86
C ALA A 16 28.80 5.12 6.18
N GLU A 17 29.82 5.96 6.18
CA GLU A 17 31.20 5.54 6.51
C GLU A 17 31.37 5.33 8.01
N GLU A 18 30.79 6.17 8.86
CA GLU A 18 30.75 6.02 10.32
C GLU A 18 29.97 4.75 10.72
N MET A 19 28.82 4.49 10.11
CA MET A 19 28.06 3.26 10.30
C MET A 19 28.88 2.02 9.94
N ARG A 20 29.55 2.01 8.78
CA ARG A 20 30.44 0.90 8.37
C ARG A 20 31.60 0.69 9.32
N GLN A 21 32.21 1.76 9.83
CA GLN A 21 33.28 1.66 10.81
C GLN A 21 32.76 1.14 12.16
N GLN A 22 31.55 1.51 12.54
CA GLN A 22 30.93 1.05 13.77
C GLN A 22 30.51 -0.43 13.67
N SER A 23 29.95 -0.87 12.53
CA SER A 23 29.69 -2.29 12.24
C SER A 23 30.97 -3.15 12.33
N LYS A 24 32.06 -2.69 11.72
CA LYS A 24 33.36 -3.37 11.79
C LYS A 24 33.90 -3.45 13.21
N ARG A 25 33.72 -2.40 14.02
CA ARG A 25 34.19 -2.39 15.43
C ARG A 25 33.40 -3.34 16.32
N LEU A 26 32.12 -3.57 15.99
CA LEU A 26 31.21 -4.44 16.75
C LEU A 26 31.18 -5.88 16.22
N ASN A 27 32.03 -6.24 15.23
CA ASN A 27 32.05 -7.55 14.56
C ASN A 27 30.68 -7.99 14.05
N LEU A 28 29.83 -7.04 13.68
CA LEU A 28 28.49 -7.31 13.11
C LEU A 28 28.57 -7.65 11.61
N ASP A 29 29.70 -7.31 10.95
CA ASP A 29 29.90 -7.52 9.52
C ASP A 29 30.20 -9.00 9.17
N GLU A 30 30.75 -9.80 10.10
CA GLU A 30 31.07 -11.21 9.82
C GLU A 30 29.84 -12.11 9.71
N THR A 31 28.73 -11.73 10.37
CA THR A 31 27.46 -12.48 10.27
C THR A 31 26.61 -12.07 9.06
N ASP A 32 26.80 -10.85 8.55
CA ASP A 32 26.02 -10.32 7.42
C ASP A 32 26.70 -10.52 6.07
N GLU A 33 28.04 -10.57 6.01
CA GLU A 33 28.76 -10.83 4.74
C GLU A 33 28.73 -12.30 4.31
N GLU A 34 28.72 -13.25 5.23
CA GLU A 34 28.52 -14.67 4.90
C GLU A 34 27.08 -14.99 4.46
N THR A 35 26.09 -14.19 4.90
CA THR A 35 24.69 -14.31 4.46
C THR A 35 24.38 -13.41 3.25
N SER A 36 25.26 -12.50 2.88
CA SER A 36 25.12 -11.54 1.75
C SER A 36 25.49 -12.14 0.40
N GLY A 37 25.53 -13.45 0.25
CA GLY A 37 25.43 -14.09 -1.04
C GLY A 37 24.12 -13.65 -1.68
N LYS A 38 24.15 -12.92 -2.83
CA LYS A 38 22.99 -12.55 -3.65
C LYS A 38 22.07 -13.77 -3.79
N LYS A 39 21.10 -13.90 -2.90
CA LYS A 39 20.11 -14.96 -2.97
C LYS A 39 19.29 -14.70 -4.23
N ARG A 40 19.63 -15.37 -5.31
CA ARG A 40 18.85 -15.29 -6.55
C ARG A 40 17.47 -15.84 -6.26
N LEU A 41 16.46 -15.00 -6.37
CA LEU A 41 15.08 -15.42 -6.27
C LEU A 41 14.83 -16.63 -7.17
N SER A 42 14.21 -17.66 -6.63
CA SER A 42 13.72 -18.81 -7.39
C SER A 42 12.68 -18.35 -8.42
N LYS A 43 12.37 -19.18 -9.40
CA LYS A 43 11.32 -18.88 -10.39
C LYS A 43 9.97 -18.58 -9.71
N GLY A 44 9.62 -19.32 -8.66
CA GLY A 44 8.38 -19.13 -7.91
C GLY A 44 8.34 -17.80 -7.13
N GLU A 45 9.46 -17.41 -6.50
CA GLU A 45 9.58 -16.14 -5.80
C GLU A 45 9.49 -14.95 -6.77
N LYS A 46 10.13 -15.04 -7.95
CA LYS A 46 10.01 -14.00 -9.01
C LYS A 46 8.57 -13.84 -9.48
N THR A 47 7.87 -14.95 -9.72
CA THR A 47 6.46 -14.92 -10.11
C THR A 47 5.60 -14.27 -9.02
N SER A 48 5.82 -14.62 -7.75
CA SER A 48 5.12 -14.02 -6.63
C SER A 48 5.41 -12.51 -6.52
N LEU A 49 6.65 -12.08 -6.71
CA LEU A 49 7.01 -10.66 -6.72
C LEU A 49 6.28 -9.90 -7.83
N ILE A 50 6.28 -10.43 -9.06
CA ILE A 50 5.57 -9.81 -10.19
C ILE A 50 4.07 -9.72 -9.89
N LEU A 51 3.47 -10.77 -9.33
CA LEU A 51 2.05 -10.77 -8.97
C LEU A 51 1.73 -9.77 -7.86
N ILE A 52 2.61 -9.62 -6.86
CA ILE A 52 2.45 -8.60 -5.81
C ILE A 52 2.53 -7.21 -6.43
N LEU A 53 3.54 -6.91 -7.25
CA LEU A 53 3.69 -5.61 -7.90
C LEU A 53 2.53 -5.29 -8.85
N ALA A 54 2.04 -6.29 -9.59
CA ALA A 54 0.84 -6.15 -10.40
C ALA A 54 -0.40 -5.84 -9.54
N SER A 55 -0.56 -6.55 -8.41
CA SER A 55 -1.63 -6.26 -7.45
C SER A 55 -1.52 -4.84 -6.90
N VAL A 56 -0.30 -4.39 -6.55
CA VAL A 56 -0.02 -3.01 -6.13
C VAL A 56 -0.52 -2.02 -7.18
N ALA A 57 -0.10 -2.17 -8.41
CA ALA A 57 -0.55 -1.27 -9.49
C ALA A 57 -2.07 -1.27 -9.63
N LEU A 58 -2.70 -2.45 -9.61
CA LEU A 58 -4.14 -2.59 -9.81
C LEU A 58 -4.97 -1.96 -8.68
N TRP A 59 -4.65 -2.18 -7.41
CA TRP A 59 -5.42 -1.51 -6.35
C TRP A 59 -5.16 -0.01 -6.28
N TYR A 60 -3.94 0.46 -6.62
CA TYR A 60 -3.69 1.89 -6.78
C TYR A 60 -4.53 2.46 -7.93
N MET A 61 -4.64 1.78 -9.08
CA MET A 61 -5.51 2.21 -10.18
C MET A 61 -6.97 2.32 -9.76
N GLY A 62 -7.47 1.42 -8.93
CA GLY A 62 -8.83 1.50 -8.39
C GLY A 62 -9.01 2.65 -7.39
N TYR A 63 -8.12 2.75 -6.41
CA TYR A 63 -8.23 3.74 -5.33
C TYR A 63 -8.01 5.17 -5.82
N ASP A 64 -6.96 5.40 -6.63
CA ASP A 64 -6.63 6.73 -7.10
C ASP A 64 -7.63 7.27 -8.14
N ALA A 65 -8.33 6.39 -8.86
CA ALA A 65 -9.45 6.82 -9.69
C ALA A 65 -10.51 7.53 -8.85
N VAL A 66 -10.90 6.91 -7.73
CA VAL A 66 -11.90 7.48 -6.83
C VAL A 66 -11.36 8.75 -6.16
N THR A 67 -10.20 8.72 -5.53
CA THR A 67 -9.67 9.87 -4.78
C THR A 67 -9.42 11.09 -5.67
N SER A 68 -9.00 10.88 -6.94
CA SER A 68 -8.73 11.98 -7.88
C SER A 68 -9.98 12.54 -8.56
N LYS A 69 -11.04 11.76 -8.74
CA LYS A 69 -12.23 12.15 -9.51
C LYS A 69 -13.51 12.27 -8.67
N TYR A 70 -13.47 11.88 -7.41
CA TYR A 70 -14.65 11.86 -6.55
C TYR A 70 -15.32 13.23 -6.40
N SER A 71 -14.56 14.31 -6.30
CA SER A 71 -15.13 15.67 -6.20
C SER A 71 -15.99 16.04 -7.40
N VAL A 72 -15.54 15.67 -8.61
CA VAL A 72 -16.28 15.89 -9.85
C VAL A 72 -17.51 14.98 -9.92
N TYR A 73 -17.34 13.72 -9.55
CA TYR A 73 -18.41 12.73 -9.51
C TYR A 73 -19.55 13.15 -8.57
N VAL A 74 -19.21 13.51 -7.34
CA VAL A 74 -20.20 13.84 -6.32
C VAL A 74 -21.02 15.07 -6.66
N GLY A 75 -20.36 16.09 -7.23
CA GLY A 75 -21.06 17.30 -7.66
C GLY A 75 -22.00 17.10 -8.83
N LYS A 76 -21.72 16.14 -9.73
CA LYS A 76 -22.53 15.88 -10.93
C LYS A 76 -23.56 14.75 -10.77
N VAL A 77 -23.30 13.79 -9.87
CA VAL A 77 -24.11 12.54 -9.78
C VAL A 77 -24.88 12.45 -8.48
N LEU A 78 -24.32 12.95 -7.37
CA LEU A 78 -24.91 12.77 -6.04
C LEU A 78 -25.40 14.05 -5.39
N ASN A 79 -24.89 15.22 -5.84
CA ASN A 79 -25.17 16.53 -5.26
C ASN A 79 -24.91 16.58 -3.73
N LEU A 80 -23.81 15.98 -3.28
CA LEU A 80 -23.37 15.92 -1.89
C LEU A 80 -22.07 16.67 -1.66
N ASP A 81 -21.72 16.92 -0.38
CA ASP A 81 -20.41 17.46 -0.02
C ASP A 81 -19.34 16.36 -0.05
N TYR A 82 -18.31 16.54 -0.90
CA TYR A 82 -17.22 15.58 -1.05
C TYR A 82 -16.18 15.66 0.07
N ASN A 83 -16.01 16.83 0.72
CA ASN A 83 -14.98 17.04 1.73
C ASN A 83 -15.22 16.15 2.95
N SER A 84 -16.44 16.16 3.46
CA SER A 84 -16.85 15.36 4.62
C SER A 84 -16.61 13.88 4.38
N THR A 85 -16.95 13.39 3.19
CA THR A 85 -16.81 11.97 2.84
C THR A 85 -15.34 11.53 2.76
N LEU A 86 -14.50 12.33 2.11
CA LEU A 86 -13.05 12.05 2.04
C LEU A 86 -12.37 12.17 3.40
N MET A 87 -12.80 13.14 4.23
CA MET A 87 -12.27 13.29 5.59
C MET A 87 -12.60 12.07 6.46
N ILE A 88 -13.81 11.55 6.37
CA ILE A 88 -14.22 10.32 7.07
C ILE A 88 -13.35 9.14 6.64
N ALA A 89 -13.09 8.97 5.34
CA ALA A 89 -12.21 7.91 4.84
C ALA A 89 -10.79 8.02 5.41
N ASN A 90 -10.22 9.24 5.43
CA ASN A 90 -8.89 9.48 5.98
C ASN A 90 -8.82 9.21 7.49
N ILE A 91 -9.79 9.68 8.27
CA ILE A 91 -9.85 9.43 9.71
C ILE A 91 -9.96 7.92 9.98
N ALA A 92 -10.84 7.22 9.26
CA ALA A 92 -11.01 5.78 9.38
C ALA A 92 -9.70 5.04 9.04
N ALA A 93 -8.98 5.47 8.01
CA ALA A 93 -7.66 4.92 7.66
C ALA A 93 -6.65 5.12 8.79
N ILE A 94 -6.51 6.34 9.31
CA ILE A 94 -5.56 6.67 10.39
C ILE A 94 -5.82 5.83 11.63
N VAL A 95 -7.08 5.75 12.08
CA VAL A 95 -7.46 4.96 13.26
C VAL A 95 -7.19 3.47 13.04
N SER A 96 -7.29 2.99 11.80
CA SER A 96 -7.12 1.58 11.46
C SER A 96 -5.66 1.13 11.37
N TYR A 97 -4.69 2.03 11.25
CA TYR A 97 -3.28 1.64 11.08
C TYR A 97 -2.77 0.75 12.22
N ILE A 98 -3.06 1.10 13.47
CA ILE A 98 -2.58 0.36 14.65
C ILE A 98 -3.23 -1.04 14.73
N PRO A 99 -4.58 -1.19 14.74
CA PRO A 99 -5.18 -2.50 14.86
C PRO A 99 -4.89 -3.41 13.66
N VAL A 100 -4.74 -2.85 12.47
CA VAL A 100 -4.40 -3.61 11.25
C VAL A 100 -2.98 -4.17 11.33
N GLY A 101 -2.01 -3.41 11.83
CA GLY A 101 -0.65 -3.92 12.06
C GLY A 101 -0.64 -5.11 13.03
N ALA A 102 -1.39 -5.00 14.13
CA ALA A 102 -1.55 -6.09 15.09
C ALA A 102 -2.29 -7.32 14.51
N ALA A 103 -3.28 -7.11 13.65
CA ALA A 103 -3.96 -8.19 12.95
C ALA A 103 -3.02 -8.93 11.98
N ALA A 104 -2.22 -8.18 11.23
CA ALA A 104 -1.26 -8.74 10.26
C ALA A 104 -0.21 -9.65 10.92
N SER A 105 0.23 -9.31 12.14
CA SER A 105 1.17 -10.15 12.89
C SER A 105 0.59 -11.52 13.27
N LYS A 106 -0.72 -11.60 13.46
CA LYS A 106 -1.41 -12.84 13.88
C LYS A 106 -1.82 -13.71 12.69
N ILE A 107 -2.41 -13.12 11.66
CA ILE A 107 -3.03 -13.85 10.55
C ILE A 107 -2.19 -13.91 9.28
N GLY A 108 -1.11 -13.13 9.22
CA GLY A 108 -0.21 -13.02 8.06
C GLY A 108 -0.57 -11.86 7.13
N ARG A 109 0.43 -11.34 6.40
CA ARG A 109 0.29 -10.14 5.56
C ARG A 109 -0.63 -10.38 4.36
N LYS A 110 -0.47 -11.52 3.67
CA LYS A 110 -1.28 -11.85 2.49
C LYS A 110 -2.78 -11.87 2.81
N LYS A 111 -3.17 -12.56 3.89
CA LYS A 111 -4.58 -12.64 4.28
C LYS A 111 -5.14 -11.28 4.70
N THR A 112 -4.33 -10.48 5.38
CA THR A 112 -4.71 -9.12 5.78
C THR A 112 -4.92 -8.23 4.56
N ILE A 113 -4.00 -8.27 3.57
CA ILE A 113 -4.16 -7.54 2.31
C ILE A 113 -5.43 -7.99 1.57
N LEU A 114 -5.67 -9.29 1.44
CA LEU A 114 -6.88 -9.80 0.80
C LEU A 114 -8.15 -9.29 1.49
N GLY A 115 -8.17 -9.25 2.83
CA GLY A 115 -9.27 -8.65 3.60
C GLY A 115 -9.46 -7.17 3.26
N GLY A 116 -8.38 -6.40 3.21
CA GLY A 116 -8.41 -4.98 2.83
C GLY A 116 -8.92 -4.77 1.40
N VAL A 117 -8.49 -5.61 0.45
CA VAL A 117 -8.95 -5.56 -0.95
C VAL A 117 -10.45 -5.88 -1.05
N VAL A 118 -10.95 -6.86 -0.28
CA VAL A 118 -12.40 -7.16 -0.21
C VAL A 118 -13.19 -5.98 0.35
N MET A 119 -12.71 -5.36 1.43
CA MET A 119 -13.36 -4.15 2.00
C MET A 119 -13.42 -3.03 0.96
N LEU A 120 -12.33 -2.77 0.25
CA LEU A 120 -12.24 -1.73 -0.76
C LEU A 120 -13.15 -2.03 -1.97
N ALA A 121 -13.14 -3.26 -2.48
CA ALA A 121 -14.01 -3.70 -3.57
C ALA A 121 -15.49 -3.61 -3.20
N SER A 122 -15.85 -4.01 -1.97
CA SER A 122 -17.23 -3.93 -1.46
C SER A 122 -17.68 -2.48 -1.34
N ALA A 123 -16.83 -1.61 -0.79
CA ALA A 123 -17.12 -0.18 -0.64
C ALA A 123 -17.39 0.47 -2.00
N PHE A 124 -16.50 0.28 -2.97
CA PHE A 124 -16.66 0.84 -4.31
C PHE A 124 -17.77 0.16 -5.08
N GLY A 125 -17.97 -1.15 -4.91
CA GLY A 125 -19.06 -1.89 -5.52
C GLY A 125 -20.45 -1.39 -5.09
N VAL A 126 -20.63 -1.14 -3.79
CA VAL A 126 -21.89 -0.54 -3.29
C VAL A 126 -22.02 0.91 -3.76
N ALA A 127 -20.95 1.70 -3.70
CA ALA A 127 -20.95 3.09 -4.14
C ALA A 127 -21.31 3.22 -5.64
N ALA A 128 -21.02 2.22 -6.47
CA ALA A 128 -21.39 2.20 -7.88
C ALA A 128 -22.92 2.26 -8.14
N PHE A 129 -23.73 1.85 -7.17
CA PHE A 129 -25.20 1.86 -7.29
C PHE A 129 -25.85 3.11 -6.68
N LEU A 130 -25.09 3.95 -5.95
CA LEU A 130 -25.62 5.16 -5.36
C LEU A 130 -25.85 6.25 -6.42
N ARG A 131 -26.98 6.95 -6.29
CA ARG A 131 -27.44 8.00 -7.21
C ARG A 131 -27.94 9.21 -6.42
N GLU A 132 -28.32 10.26 -7.11
CA GLU A 132 -28.97 11.43 -6.50
C GLU A 132 -30.15 10.99 -5.62
N GLY A 133 -30.23 11.55 -4.41
CA GLY A 133 -31.22 11.13 -3.40
C GLY A 133 -30.83 9.91 -2.56
N SER A 134 -29.69 9.25 -2.85
CA SER A 134 -29.17 8.20 -1.96
C SER A 134 -28.72 8.78 -0.62
N SER A 135 -28.77 7.94 0.43
CA SER A 135 -28.36 8.34 1.77
C SER A 135 -26.88 8.76 1.84
N ALA A 136 -26.62 10.00 2.24
CA ALA A 136 -25.27 10.50 2.51
C ALA A 136 -24.56 9.66 3.60
N LEU A 137 -25.31 9.16 4.57
CA LEU A 137 -24.78 8.28 5.62
C LEU A 137 -24.22 6.98 5.00
N LEU A 138 -24.93 6.38 4.04
CA LEU A 138 -24.46 5.16 3.38
C LEU A 138 -23.17 5.43 2.60
N MET A 139 -23.07 6.54 1.88
CA MET A 139 -21.84 6.93 1.19
C MET A 139 -20.69 7.12 2.17
N ASN A 140 -20.91 7.81 3.29
CA ASN A 140 -19.92 8.01 4.34
C ASN A 140 -19.46 6.69 4.96
N CYS A 141 -20.37 5.74 5.20
CA CYS A 141 -20.02 4.39 5.67
C CYS A 141 -19.18 3.63 4.64
N MET A 142 -19.49 3.74 3.34
CA MET A 142 -18.69 3.09 2.29
C MET A 142 -17.28 3.70 2.21
N PHE A 143 -17.15 5.01 2.34
CA PHE A 143 -15.85 5.66 2.34
C PHE A 143 -15.04 5.37 3.62
N ALA A 144 -15.69 5.26 4.79
CA ALA A 144 -15.03 4.77 5.99
C ALA A 144 -14.49 3.34 5.78
N LEU A 145 -15.30 2.44 5.21
CA LEU A 145 -14.89 1.08 4.87
C LEU A 145 -13.73 1.06 3.86
N ALA A 146 -13.78 1.93 2.83
CA ALA A 146 -12.72 2.08 1.86
C ALA A 146 -11.41 2.58 2.53
N GLY A 147 -11.51 3.52 3.47
CA GLY A 147 -10.36 4.02 4.25
C GLY A 147 -9.71 2.92 5.09
N ILE A 148 -10.51 2.12 5.79
CA ILE A 148 -10.02 0.94 6.55
C ILE A 148 -9.36 -0.07 5.61
N GLY A 149 -10.01 -0.39 4.49
CA GLY A 149 -9.46 -1.30 3.47
C GLY A 149 -8.14 -0.81 2.91
N TRP A 150 -8.05 0.48 2.58
CA TRP A 150 -6.84 1.13 2.09
C TRP A 150 -5.69 1.07 3.10
N ALA A 151 -5.95 1.42 4.38
CA ALA A 151 -4.98 1.30 5.46
C ALA A 151 -4.47 -0.14 5.61
N THR A 152 -5.40 -1.10 5.54
CA THR A 152 -5.11 -2.53 5.65
C THR A 152 -4.16 -3.02 4.55
N ILE A 153 -4.35 -2.54 3.32
CA ILE A 153 -3.49 -2.85 2.18
C ILE A 153 -2.10 -2.21 2.37
N ASN A 154 -2.06 -0.90 2.64
CA ASN A 154 -0.80 -0.14 2.65
C ASN A 154 0.18 -0.56 3.74
N VAL A 155 -0.31 -0.80 4.97
CA VAL A 155 0.54 -1.26 6.09
C VAL A 155 1.27 -2.56 5.75
N ASN A 156 0.68 -3.41 4.93
CA ASN A 156 1.18 -4.77 4.69
C ASN A 156 1.88 -4.95 3.35
N SER A 157 1.54 -4.16 2.33
CA SER A 157 2.00 -4.39 0.96
C SER A 157 3.47 -4.07 0.76
N PHE A 158 3.95 -2.95 1.26
CA PHE A 158 5.36 -2.57 1.15
C PHE A 158 6.28 -3.53 1.91
N PRO A 159 6.04 -3.82 3.21
CA PRO A 159 6.82 -4.82 3.92
C PRO A 159 6.81 -6.19 3.25
N MET A 160 5.68 -6.63 2.68
CA MET A 160 5.59 -7.91 1.97
C MET A 160 6.55 -7.99 0.77
N VAL A 161 6.77 -6.89 0.06
CA VAL A 161 7.73 -6.82 -1.05
C VAL A 161 9.17 -6.83 -0.54
N VAL A 162 9.47 -6.02 0.49
CA VAL A 162 10.83 -5.88 1.02
C VAL A 162 11.30 -7.16 1.73
N GLU A 163 10.42 -7.88 2.40
CA GLU A 163 10.74 -9.15 3.06
C GLU A 163 11.12 -10.28 2.08
N MET A 164 10.84 -10.11 0.78
CA MET A 164 11.28 -11.07 -0.25
C MET A 164 12.74 -10.89 -0.65
N CYS A 165 13.39 -9.76 -0.28
CA CYS A 165 14.77 -9.50 -0.65
C CYS A 165 15.77 -9.98 0.43
N SER A 166 17.03 -10.15 0.02
CA SER A 166 18.17 -10.22 0.94
C SER A 166 18.53 -8.80 1.37
N GLY A 167 19.13 -8.64 2.57
CA GLY A 167 19.41 -7.34 3.18
C GLY A 167 20.09 -6.30 2.27
N GLY A 168 21.00 -6.73 1.38
CA GLY A 168 21.70 -5.84 0.44
C GLY A 168 20.85 -5.35 -0.77
N GLU A 169 19.66 -5.87 -0.99
CA GLU A 169 18.80 -5.52 -2.13
C GLU A 169 17.55 -4.70 -1.78
N ILE A 170 17.41 -4.26 -0.53
CA ILE A 170 16.23 -3.52 -0.03
C ILE A 170 15.89 -2.32 -0.93
N GLY A 171 16.88 -1.51 -1.30
CA GLY A 171 16.68 -0.34 -2.16
C GLY A 171 16.10 -0.69 -3.54
N LYS A 172 16.51 -1.82 -4.12
CA LYS A 172 16.01 -2.30 -5.41
C LYS A 172 14.53 -2.72 -5.32
N PHE A 173 14.16 -3.46 -4.28
CA PHE A 173 12.76 -3.89 -4.08
C PHE A 173 11.85 -2.73 -3.71
N THR A 174 12.34 -1.78 -2.92
CA THR A 174 11.70 -0.48 -2.68
C THR A 174 11.44 0.25 -3.99
N GLY A 175 12.45 0.31 -4.88
CA GLY A 175 12.32 0.89 -6.20
C GLY A 175 11.23 0.20 -7.05
N TYR A 176 11.17 -1.12 -7.05
CA TYR A 176 10.11 -1.85 -7.76
C TYR A 176 8.72 -1.52 -7.24
N TYR A 177 8.53 -1.48 -5.90
CA TYR A 177 7.26 -1.15 -5.30
C TYR A 177 6.78 0.25 -5.69
N TYR A 178 7.65 1.26 -5.52
CA TYR A 178 7.31 2.64 -5.85
C TYR A 178 7.15 2.85 -7.36
N THR A 179 7.91 2.17 -8.20
CA THR A 179 7.70 2.23 -9.66
C THR A 179 6.31 1.73 -10.03
N ALA A 180 5.87 0.58 -9.49
CA ALA A 180 4.55 0.03 -9.77
C ALA A 180 3.43 0.95 -9.26
N SER A 181 3.54 1.43 -8.01
CA SER A 181 2.50 2.29 -7.40
C SER A 181 2.42 3.66 -8.06
N MET A 182 3.57 4.33 -8.31
CA MET A 182 3.60 5.66 -8.91
C MET A 182 3.19 5.64 -10.38
N ALA A 183 3.58 4.60 -11.15
CA ALA A 183 3.10 4.44 -12.52
C ALA A 183 1.57 4.34 -12.56
N ALA A 184 0.97 3.57 -11.65
CA ALA A 184 -0.48 3.50 -11.52
C ALA A 184 -1.09 4.87 -11.18
N GLN A 185 -0.53 5.58 -10.19
CA GLN A 185 -1.02 6.90 -9.75
C GLN A 185 -0.97 7.95 -10.86
N VAL A 186 0.06 7.93 -11.71
CA VAL A 186 0.19 8.87 -12.84
C VAL A 186 -0.81 8.55 -13.96
N LEU A 187 -0.98 7.27 -14.27
CA LEU A 187 -1.86 6.84 -15.37
C LEU A 187 -3.34 6.91 -15.02
N THR A 188 -3.70 6.65 -13.78
CA THR A 188 -5.09 6.49 -13.33
C THR A 188 -5.96 7.73 -13.54
N PRO A 189 -5.56 8.96 -13.15
CA PRO A 189 -6.41 10.14 -13.34
C PRO A 189 -6.74 10.40 -14.80
N TYR A 190 -5.80 10.08 -15.72
CA TYR A 190 -6.03 10.19 -17.15
C TYR A 190 -7.01 9.12 -17.65
N LEU A 191 -6.78 7.85 -17.33
CA LEU A 191 -7.61 6.74 -17.78
C LEU A 191 -9.04 6.84 -17.23
N SER A 192 -9.18 7.11 -15.94
CA SER A 192 -10.50 7.27 -15.30
C SER A 192 -11.23 8.50 -15.82
N GLY A 193 -10.53 9.62 -16.05
CA GLY A 193 -11.11 10.81 -16.65
C GLY A 193 -11.63 10.55 -18.06
N LEU A 194 -10.81 9.93 -18.90
CA LEU A 194 -11.18 9.58 -20.28
C LEU A 194 -12.39 8.63 -20.32
N LEU A 195 -12.49 7.70 -19.39
CA LEU A 195 -13.62 6.78 -19.27
C LEU A 195 -14.89 7.54 -18.84
N MET A 196 -14.78 8.44 -17.87
CA MET A 196 -15.88 9.28 -17.41
C MET A 196 -16.40 10.20 -18.52
N ASP A 197 -15.52 10.72 -19.37
CA ASP A 197 -15.89 11.59 -20.49
C ASP A 197 -16.58 10.81 -21.64
N LYS A 198 -16.11 9.59 -21.94
CA LYS A 198 -16.63 8.80 -23.06
C LYS A 198 -17.87 7.95 -22.72
N ILE A 199 -17.90 7.36 -21.53
CA ILE A 199 -18.97 6.43 -21.10
C ILE A 199 -19.96 7.13 -20.17
N GLY A 200 -19.48 8.12 -19.39
CA GLY A 200 -20.28 8.89 -18.44
C GLY A 200 -19.72 8.83 -17.01
N MET A 201 -20.16 9.79 -16.20
CA MET A 201 -19.66 9.98 -14.83
C MET A 201 -19.84 8.74 -13.95
N THR A 202 -20.90 7.97 -14.16
CA THR A 202 -21.19 6.75 -13.37
C THR A 202 -20.22 5.60 -13.58
N SER A 203 -19.31 5.70 -14.55
CA SER A 203 -18.28 4.69 -14.82
C SER A 203 -17.15 4.67 -13.76
N LEU A 204 -17.02 5.70 -12.90
CA LEU A 204 -15.94 5.84 -11.93
C LEU A 204 -15.84 4.65 -10.95
N PHE A 205 -16.92 4.35 -10.25
CA PHE A 205 -16.93 3.26 -9.26
C PHE A 205 -16.88 1.87 -9.89
N PRO A 206 -17.58 1.57 -11.00
CA PRO A 206 -17.38 0.33 -11.75
C PRO A 206 -15.92 0.12 -12.18
N TYR A 207 -15.26 1.16 -12.69
CA TYR A 207 -13.83 1.12 -13.02
C TYR A 207 -13.02 0.74 -11.79
N ALA A 208 -13.18 1.47 -10.68
CA ALA A 208 -12.44 1.23 -9.45
C ALA A 208 -12.66 -0.18 -8.90
N THR A 209 -13.91 -0.64 -8.87
CA THR A 209 -14.27 -2.00 -8.42
C THR A 209 -13.63 -3.08 -9.29
N CYS A 210 -13.62 -2.91 -10.61
CA CYS A 210 -13.02 -3.85 -11.55
C CYS A 210 -11.52 -4.00 -11.28
N PHE A 211 -10.78 -2.89 -11.17
CA PHE A 211 -9.35 -2.92 -10.91
C PHE A 211 -9.01 -3.50 -9.55
N VAL A 212 -9.77 -3.19 -8.51
CA VAL A 212 -9.60 -3.78 -7.18
C VAL A 212 -9.92 -5.28 -7.18
N ALA A 213 -10.94 -5.71 -7.91
CA ALA A 213 -11.25 -7.14 -8.07
C ALA A 213 -10.15 -7.90 -8.83
N LEU A 214 -9.56 -7.29 -9.86
CA LEU A 214 -8.39 -7.85 -10.55
C LEU A 214 -7.17 -7.93 -9.62
N ALA A 215 -6.96 -6.93 -8.75
CA ALA A 215 -5.91 -6.97 -7.73
C ALA A 215 -6.13 -8.14 -6.75
N PHE A 216 -7.37 -8.39 -6.33
CA PHE A 216 -7.72 -9.55 -5.51
C PHE A 216 -7.36 -10.85 -6.22
N ALA A 217 -7.76 -11.01 -7.47
CA ALA A 217 -7.45 -12.19 -8.25
C ALA A 217 -5.94 -12.43 -8.39
N ALA A 218 -5.17 -11.37 -8.72
CA ALA A 218 -3.72 -11.47 -8.82
C ALA A 218 -3.08 -11.87 -7.47
N MET A 219 -3.55 -11.28 -6.37
CA MET A 219 -3.04 -11.54 -5.02
C MET A 219 -3.32 -12.97 -4.54
N LEU A 220 -4.41 -13.61 -4.98
CA LEU A 220 -4.71 -15.01 -4.65
C LEU A 220 -3.59 -15.95 -5.12
N PHE A 221 -3.01 -15.71 -6.30
CA PHE A 221 -1.96 -16.54 -6.89
C PHE A 221 -0.57 -16.31 -6.27
N VAL A 222 -0.38 -15.32 -5.44
CA VAL A 222 0.87 -15.08 -4.71
C VAL A 222 1.11 -16.21 -3.71
N LYS A 223 2.28 -16.85 -3.78
CA LYS A 223 2.66 -18.00 -2.92
C LYS A 223 3.79 -17.70 -1.94
N HIS A 224 4.56 -16.62 -2.18
CA HIS A 224 5.74 -16.26 -1.40
C HIS A 224 5.62 -14.83 -0.87
N GLY A 225 6.38 -14.48 0.17
CA GLY A 225 6.37 -13.14 0.76
C GLY A 225 5.36 -12.97 1.92
N ASP A 226 4.71 -14.04 2.37
CA ASP A 226 3.79 -14.05 3.52
C ASP A 226 4.53 -14.46 4.80
N SER A 227 5.47 -13.63 5.24
CA SER A 227 6.09 -13.81 6.55
C SER A 227 5.14 -13.27 7.64
N ARG A 228 5.00 -14.02 8.72
CA ARG A 228 4.35 -13.53 9.93
C ARG A 228 5.39 -12.71 10.69
N PRO A 229 5.20 -11.40 10.90
CA PRO A 229 6.10 -10.65 11.75
C PRO A 229 6.09 -11.32 13.12
N GLN A 230 7.24 -11.83 13.56
CA GLN A 230 7.37 -12.31 14.93
C GLN A 230 7.18 -11.08 15.82
N ALA A 231 6.13 -11.10 16.64
CA ALA A 231 5.99 -10.15 17.73
C ALA A 231 7.17 -10.40 18.68
N ARG A 232 8.19 -9.56 18.63
CA ARG A 232 9.21 -9.56 19.67
C ARG A 232 8.47 -9.25 20.98
N SER A 233 8.56 -10.14 21.94
CA SER A 233 8.01 -9.88 23.26
C SER A 233 8.73 -8.64 23.82
N GLY A 234 8.00 -7.72 24.46
CA GLY A 234 8.57 -6.47 24.96
C GLY A 234 9.74 -6.66 25.94
N ILE A 235 9.98 -7.88 26.42
CA ILE A 235 11.11 -8.27 27.28
C ILE A 235 12.39 -8.51 26.45
N GLU A 236 12.31 -9.01 25.22
CA GLU A 236 13.48 -9.18 24.33
C GLU A 236 13.96 -7.85 23.72
N ALA A 237 13.11 -6.83 23.68
CA ALA A 237 13.50 -5.48 23.25
C ALA A 237 14.32 -4.73 24.32
N LEU A 238 14.22 -5.12 25.58
CA LEU A 238 14.92 -4.50 26.73
C LEU A 238 16.30 -5.13 27.02
N ASN A 239 16.62 -6.29 26.48
CA ASN A 239 17.89 -6.99 26.70
C ASN A 239 19.04 -6.54 25.78
N TYR A 240 18.89 -5.42 25.08
CA TYR A 240 19.94 -4.88 24.18
C TYR A 240 20.60 -3.60 24.70
N GLU A 241 20.43 -3.28 25.99
CA GLU A 241 21.04 -2.12 26.67
C GLU A 241 22.11 -2.50 27.71
N ASP A 242 22.76 -3.66 27.60
CA ASP A 242 23.98 -3.98 28.42
C ASP A 242 25.17 -4.30 27.52
#